data_96a5b6e05d40ae52f0327bf772bf9fe4
#
_entry.id   96a5b6e05d40ae52f0327bf772bf9fe4
#
_cell.length_a   1.000
_cell.length_b   1.000
_cell.length_c   1.000
_cell.angle_alpha   90.00
_cell.angle_beta   90.00
_cell.angle_gamma   90.00
#
_symmetry.space_group_name_H-M   'P 1'
#
loop_
_entity.id
_entity.type
_entity.pdbx_description
1 polymer ?
#
loop_
_entity_poly.entity_id
_entity_poly.type
_entity_poly.pdbx_seq_one_letter_code
_entity_poly.pdbx_strand_id
1 'polypeptide(L)'
;MSNYQAEKKIILEYYKALDGAQGADITKVLESHVSENYIWRGYHPFNELKDAKEVSEIFWQPFRNSFKSIQRRMDIFMAGKNEIDGFNSVWVVSMGHLMGLFDNEWLGIAPSRKMALLRYCEYNKVENGKITETAMFFDIPHIMMQVGLNPFPPQTGAHLVQPGPMTHE
;
A
#
# COMPACT_ATOMS: atom_id res chain seq x y z
N MET A 1 29.35 2.95 -3.84
CA MET A 1 28.07 3.27 -3.19
C MET A 1 27.20 2.04 -3.24
N SER A 2 26.75 1.53 -2.09
CA SER A 2 25.74 0.47 -2.06
C SER A 2 24.44 1.05 -2.62
N ASN A 3 23.88 0.46 -3.67
CA ASN A 3 22.63 0.89 -4.27
C ASN A 3 21.46 0.00 -3.84
N TYR A 4 21.65 -0.85 -2.82
CA TYR A 4 20.64 -1.73 -2.20
C TYR A 4 19.84 -2.58 -3.20
N GLN A 5 20.51 -3.08 -4.25
CA GLN A 5 19.82 -3.86 -5.30
C GLN A 5 19.29 -5.19 -4.79
N ALA A 6 19.96 -5.81 -3.81
CA ALA A 6 19.48 -7.05 -3.20
C ALA A 6 18.16 -6.83 -2.47
N GLU A 7 18.08 -5.80 -1.64
CA GLU A 7 16.88 -5.45 -0.88
C GLU A 7 15.73 -5.01 -1.81
N LYS A 8 16.03 -4.20 -2.81
CA LYS A 8 15.06 -3.81 -3.85
C LYS A 8 14.51 -5.02 -4.59
N LYS A 9 15.35 -5.99 -4.94
CA LYS A 9 14.95 -7.22 -5.62
C LYS A 9 13.96 -8.01 -4.77
N ILE A 10 14.19 -8.16 -3.48
CA ILE A 10 13.28 -8.83 -2.54
C ILE A 10 11.90 -8.20 -2.59
N ILE A 11 11.82 -6.87 -2.54
CA ILE A 11 10.53 -6.16 -2.57
C ILE A 11 9.84 -6.29 -3.94
N LEU A 12 10.58 -6.24 -5.04
CA LEU A 12 9.98 -6.43 -6.37
C LEU A 12 9.45 -7.86 -6.57
N GLU A 13 10.16 -8.86 -6.07
CA GLU A 13 9.70 -10.27 -6.08
C GLU A 13 8.46 -10.45 -5.21
N TYR A 14 8.44 -9.85 -4.02
CA TYR A 14 7.28 -9.82 -3.14
C TYR A 14 6.08 -9.17 -3.83
N TYR A 15 6.23 -7.99 -4.42
CA TYR A 15 5.14 -7.32 -5.13
C TYR A 15 4.61 -8.14 -6.29
N LYS A 16 5.50 -8.73 -7.08
CA LYS A 16 5.10 -9.59 -8.20
C LYS A 16 4.30 -10.80 -7.73
N ALA A 17 4.73 -11.45 -6.67
CA ALA A 17 4.02 -12.59 -6.09
C ALA A 17 2.67 -12.17 -5.49
N LEU A 18 2.64 -11.08 -4.72
CA LEU A 18 1.44 -10.55 -4.09
C LEU A 18 0.40 -10.09 -5.10
N ASP A 19 0.83 -9.36 -6.12
CA ASP A 19 -0.08 -8.83 -7.15
C ASP A 19 -0.68 -9.95 -8.03
N GLY A 20 -0.01 -11.10 -8.12
CA GLY A 20 -0.51 -12.31 -8.79
C GLY A 20 -1.37 -13.22 -7.92
N ALA A 21 -1.33 -13.07 -6.59
CA ALA A 21 -2.02 -13.97 -5.66
C ALA A 21 -3.50 -13.60 -5.48
N GLN A 22 -4.32 -14.59 -5.11
CA GLN A 22 -5.74 -14.40 -4.80
C GLN A 22 -6.15 -15.25 -3.59
N GLY A 23 -7.13 -14.77 -2.83
CA GLY A 23 -7.68 -15.48 -1.69
C GLY A 23 -6.62 -15.94 -0.70
N ALA A 24 -6.65 -17.20 -0.30
CA ALA A 24 -5.73 -17.79 0.68
C ALA A 24 -4.25 -17.85 0.20
N ASP A 25 -3.98 -17.75 -1.10
CA ASP A 25 -2.61 -17.73 -1.60
C ASP A 25 -1.88 -16.43 -1.22
N ILE A 26 -2.61 -15.37 -0.94
CA ILE A 26 -2.05 -14.13 -0.39
C ILE A 26 -1.32 -14.39 0.94
N THR A 27 -1.92 -15.19 1.82
CA THR A 27 -1.28 -15.57 3.10
C THR A 27 0.04 -16.29 2.87
N LYS A 28 0.07 -17.25 1.96
CA LYS A 28 1.31 -18.01 1.63
C LYS A 28 2.41 -17.10 1.06
N VAL A 29 2.02 -16.13 0.24
CA VAL A 29 2.98 -15.14 -0.30
C VAL A 29 3.57 -14.30 0.84
N LEU A 30 2.74 -13.81 1.75
CA LEU A 30 3.22 -13.07 2.91
C LEU A 30 4.15 -13.94 3.77
N GLU A 31 3.72 -15.13 4.17
CA GLU A 31 4.53 -16.07 4.97
C GLU A 31 5.90 -16.38 4.35
N SER A 32 5.97 -16.44 3.03
CA SER A 32 7.24 -16.70 2.33
C SER A 32 8.18 -15.50 2.27
N HIS A 33 7.67 -14.27 2.42
CA HIS A 33 8.48 -13.05 2.25
C HIS A 33 8.73 -12.27 3.54
N VAL A 34 7.87 -12.41 4.56
CA VAL A 34 8.01 -11.69 5.82
C VAL A 34 8.69 -12.55 6.89
N SER A 35 9.20 -11.91 7.94
CA SER A 35 9.77 -12.60 9.10
C SER A 35 8.68 -13.11 10.05
N GLU A 36 9.04 -14.02 10.96
CA GLU A 36 8.14 -14.53 11.99
C GLU A 36 7.60 -13.42 12.92
N ASN A 37 8.41 -12.40 13.18
CA ASN A 37 8.03 -11.26 14.02
C ASN A 37 7.64 -10.05 13.18
N TYR A 38 6.99 -10.28 12.04
CA TYR A 38 6.57 -9.22 11.14
C TYR A 38 5.55 -8.28 11.77
N ILE A 39 5.75 -6.99 11.57
CA ILE A 39 4.83 -5.92 11.99
C ILE A 39 4.42 -5.12 10.77
N TRP A 40 3.12 -4.94 10.59
CA TRP A 40 2.56 -4.10 9.54
C TRP A 40 1.75 -2.96 10.14
N ARG A 41 2.10 -1.72 9.78
CA ARG A 41 1.40 -0.51 10.20
C ARG A 41 0.65 0.08 9.03
N GLY A 42 -0.67 -0.13 9.01
CA GLY A 42 -1.58 0.46 8.02
C GLY A 42 -2.22 1.75 8.50
N TYR A 43 -1.92 2.15 9.72
CA TYR A 43 -2.52 3.30 10.39
C TYR A 43 -4.05 3.21 10.41
N HIS A 44 -4.75 4.31 10.69
CA HIS A 44 -6.21 4.27 10.67
C HIS A 44 -6.75 3.93 9.27
N PRO A 45 -7.73 2.99 9.15
CA PRO A 45 -8.45 2.26 10.19
C PRO A 45 -7.82 0.92 10.62
N PHE A 46 -6.72 0.49 10.01
CA PHE A 46 -6.13 -0.84 10.24
C PHE A 46 -5.24 -0.90 11.47
N ASN A 47 -4.63 0.23 11.85
CA ASN A 47 -3.66 0.34 12.93
C ASN A 47 -2.44 -0.58 12.73
N GLU A 48 -2.03 -1.30 13.78
CA GLU A 48 -0.91 -2.23 13.74
C GLU A 48 -1.42 -3.67 13.70
N LEU A 49 -0.96 -4.42 12.70
CA LEU A 49 -1.24 -5.84 12.54
C LEU A 49 0.06 -6.62 12.70
N LYS A 50 -0.05 -7.81 13.25
CA LYS A 50 1.06 -8.72 13.50
C LYS A 50 0.94 -9.92 12.58
N ASP A 51 2.08 -10.47 12.18
CA ASP A 51 2.23 -11.64 11.34
C ASP A 51 1.57 -11.55 9.95
N ALA A 52 1.93 -12.51 9.11
CA ALA A 52 1.48 -12.61 7.73
C ALA A 52 -0.02 -12.89 7.61
N LYS A 53 -0.54 -13.72 8.50
CA LYS A 53 -1.94 -14.16 8.46
C LYS A 53 -2.89 -13.02 8.76
N GLU A 54 -2.63 -12.29 9.84
CA GLU A 54 -3.46 -11.15 10.25
C GLU A 54 -3.49 -10.07 9.16
N VAL A 55 -2.33 -9.73 8.58
CA VAL A 55 -2.23 -8.76 7.48
C VAL A 55 -2.97 -9.24 6.23
N SER A 56 -2.88 -10.51 5.91
CA SER A 56 -3.60 -11.10 4.79
C SER A 56 -5.11 -11.03 4.98
N GLU A 57 -5.60 -11.47 6.14
CA GLU A 57 -7.04 -11.60 6.41
C GLU A 57 -7.73 -10.25 6.66
N ILE A 58 -7.05 -9.30 7.29
CA ILE A 58 -7.65 -7.99 7.65
C ILE A 58 -7.49 -6.97 6.52
N PHE A 59 -6.36 -6.98 5.80
CA PHE A 59 -6.12 -5.97 4.77
C PHE A 59 -6.16 -6.53 3.35
N TRP A 60 -5.22 -7.42 2.97
CA TRP A 60 -5.03 -7.74 1.56
C TRP A 60 -6.19 -8.52 0.93
N GLN A 61 -6.75 -9.53 1.60
CA GLN A 61 -7.86 -10.31 1.05
C GLN A 61 -9.12 -9.47 0.89
N PRO A 62 -9.59 -8.67 1.89
CA PRO A 62 -10.72 -7.77 1.71
C PRO A 62 -10.49 -6.74 0.61
N PHE A 63 -9.30 -6.15 0.55
CA PHE A 63 -8.95 -5.19 -0.49
C PHE A 63 -9.02 -5.83 -1.88
N ARG A 64 -8.38 -7.00 -2.08
CA ARG A 64 -8.39 -7.74 -3.34
C ARG A 64 -9.79 -8.25 -3.73
N ASN A 65 -10.64 -8.53 -2.75
CA ASN A 65 -12.03 -8.87 -3.01
C ASN A 65 -12.84 -7.68 -3.52
N SER A 66 -12.54 -6.49 -3.04
CA SER A 66 -13.25 -5.26 -3.40
C SER A 66 -12.75 -4.65 -4.69
N PHE A 67 -11.45 -4.69 -4.94
CA PHE A 67 -10.82 -4.16 -6.14
C PHE A 67 -10.33 -5.31 -7.03
N LYS A 68 -10.90 -5.43 -8.22
CA LYS A 68 -10.56 -6.50 -9.19
C LYS A 68 -9.48 -6.04 -10.16
N SER A 69 -8.69 -7.01 -10.64
CA SER A 69 -7.64 -6.79 -11.65
C SER A 69 -6.67 -5.67 -11.28
N ILE A 70 -6.20 -5.70 -10.02
CA ILE A 70 -5.30 -4.67 -9.50
C ILE A 70 -3.99 -4.64 -10.28
N GLN A 71 -3.59 -3.44 -10.65
CA GLN A 71 -2.30 -3.10 -11.21
C GLN A 71 -1.58 -2.13 -10.28
N ARG A 72 -0.37 -2.50 -9.86
CA ARG A 72 0.53 -1.63 -9.12
C ARG A 72 1.29 -0.73 -10.08
N ARG A 73 1.11 0.57 -9.95
CA ARG A 73 1.87 1.57 -10.69
C ARG A 73 2.76 2.33 -9.73
N MET A 74 4.06 2.10 -9.83
CA MET A 74 5.05 2.77 -8.99
C MET A 74 5.55 4.04 -9.67
N ASP A 75 5.49 5.16 -8.97
CA ASP A 75 6.04 6.44 -9.40
C ASP A 75 7.42 6.68 -8.77
N ILE A 76 7.60 6.19 -7.54
CA ILE A 76 8.85 6.25 -6.78
C ILE A 76 9.20 4.85 -6.27
N PHE A 77 10.45 4.45 -6.48
CA PHE A 77 10.99 3.22 -5.92
C PHE A 77 12.48 3.44 -5.58
N MET A 78 12.77 3.45 -4.29
CA MET A 78 14.12 3.71 -3.81
C MET A 78 14.43 2.93 -2.53
N ALA A 79 15.71 2.86 -2.15
CA ALA A 79 16.13 2.26 -0.90
C ALA A 79 17.26 3.06 -0.26
N GLY A 80 17.32 2.99 1.07
CA GLY A 80 18.33 3.67 1.85
C GLY A 80 18.41 3.14 3.27
N LYS A 81 19.41 3.62 3.99
CA LYS A 81 19.55 3.38 5.43
C LYS A 81 18.82 4.43 6.24
N ASN A 82 18.26 4.01 7.35
CA ASN A 82 17.59 4.90 8.28
C ASN A 82 18.63 5.61 9.17
N GLU A 83 18.63 6.94 9.12
CA GLU A 83 19.55 7.74 9.95
C GLU A 83 19.16 7.74 11.44
N ILE A 84 17.88 7.59 11.73
CA ILE A 84 17.36 7.68 13.11
C ILE A 84 17.84 6.52 13.98
N ASP A 85 18.08 5.35 13.39
CA ASP A 85 18.62 4.18 14.09
C ASP A 85 20.15 4.04 13.94
N GLY A 86 20.83 5.12 13.52
CA GLY A 86 22.27 5.10 13.30
C GLY A 86 22.70 4.32 12.06
N PHE A 87 21.90 4.31 11.01
CA PHE A 87 22.13 3.60 9.74
C PHE A 87 22.18 2.06 9.87
N ASN A 88 21.49 1.51 10.87
CA ASN A 88 21.46 0.07 11.11
C ASN A 88 20.46 -0.67 10.24
N SER A 89 19.31 -0.08 9.94
CA SER A 89 18.29 -0.72 9.10
C SER A 89 18.29 -0.22 7.66
N VAL A 90 17.89 -1.11 6.74
CA VAL A 90 17.68 -0.77 5.33
C VAL A 90 16.19 -0.78 5.04
N TRP A 91 15.71 0.28 4.43
CA TRP A 91 14.32 0.46 4.02
C TRP A 91 14.21 0.60 2.51
N VAL A 92 13.21 -0.08 1.96
CA VAL A 92 12.81 0.06 0.55
C VAL A 92 11.48 0.78 0.51
N VAL A 93 11.42 1.87 -0.22
CA VAL A 93 10.25 2.75 -0.31
C VAL A 93 9.63 2.64 -1.68
N SER A 94 8.31 2.48 -1.71
CA SER A 94 7.50 2.49 -2.92
C SER A 94 6.33 3.46 -2.74
N MET A 95 6.11 4.31 -3.72
CA MET A 95 4.97 5.21 -3.78
C MET A 95 4.34 5.14 -5.17
N GLY A 96 3.03 5.20 -5.23
CA GLY A 96 2.29 5.17 -6.48
C GLY A 96 0.81 4.90 -6.28
N HIS A 97 0.23 4.11 -7.17
CA HIS A 97 -1.20 3.79 -7.16
C HIS A 97 -1.43 2.30 -7.30
N LEU A 98 -2.40 1.79 -6.55
CA LEU A 98 -3.06 0.52 -6.81
C LEU A 98 -4.33 0.82 -7.61
N MET A 99 -4.34 0.42 -8.87
CA MET A 99 -5.45 0.63 -9.79
C MET A 99 -6.27 -0.64 -9.92
N GLY A 100 -7.59 -0.54 -9.81
CA GLY A 100 -8.46 -1.70 -10.01
C GLY A 100 -9.91 -1.32 -10.22
N LEU A 101 -10.71 -2.26 -10.72
CA LEU A 101 -12.15 -2.09 -10.78
C LEU A 101 -12.72 -2.18 -9.35
N PHE A 102 -13.30 -1.11 -8.84
CA PHE A 102 -13.95 -1.07 -7.53
C PHE A 102 -15.33 -1.72 -7.62
N ASP A 103 -15.40 -3.01 -7.34
CA ASP A 103 -16.54 -3.87 -7.65
C ASP A 103 -17.37 -4.28 -6.43
N ASN A 104 -16.76 -4.43 -5.26
CA ASN A 104 -17.45 -4.74 -4.01
C ASN A 104 -17.13 -3.69 -2.94
N GLU A 105 -17.99 -3.60 -1.93
CA GLU A 105 -17.79 -2.70 -0.80
C GLU A 105 -16.43 -2.88 -0.13
N TRP A 106 -15.80 -1.79 0.26
CA TRP A 106 -14.57 -1.76 1.05
C TRP A 106 -14.65 -0.71 2.13
N LEU A 107 -14.42 -1.10 3.39
CA LEU A 107 -14.49 -0.22 4.57
C LEU A 107 -15.83 0.56 4.69
N GLY A 108 -16.94 -0.07 4.32
CA GLY A 108 -18.25 0.61 4.30
C GLY A 108 -18.46 1.56 3.12
N ILE A 109 -17.50 1.66 2.21
CA ILE A 109 -17.58 2.50 1.01
C ILE A 109 -18.22 1.68 -0.12
N ALA A 110 -19.38 2.14 -0.61
CA ALA A 110 -20.07 1.47 -1.71
C ALA A 110 -19.25 1.52 -3.01
N PRO A 111 -19.22 0.45 -3.83
CA PRO A 111 -18.40 0.37 -5.03
C PRO A 111 -18.92 1.31 -6.13
N SER A 112 -17.99 1.95 -6.83
CA SER A 112 -18.30 2.79 -8.00
C SER A 112 -18.64 1.99 -9.26
N ARG A 113 -18.29 0.71 -9.32
CA ARG A 113 -18.32 -0.12 -10.55
C ARG A 113 -17.45 0.44 -11.68
N LYS A 114 -16.48 1.28 -11.34
CA LYS A 114 -15.53 1.91 -12.26
C LYS A 114 -14.09 1.64 -11.82
N MET A 115 -13.15 1.92 -12.70
CA MET A 115 -11.74 1.93 -12.32
C MET A 115 -11.51 2.97 -11.23
N ALA A 116 -10.86 2.55 -10.16
CA ALA A 116 -10.49 3.40 -9.05
C ALA A 116 -8.98 3.35 -8.80
N LEU A 117 -8.48 4.42 -8.24
CA LEU A 117 -7.07 4.63 -7.94
C LEU A 117 -6.91 4.78 -6.43
N LEU A 118 -6.23 3.84 -5.78
CA LEU A 118 -5.80 3.99 -4.39
C LEU A 118 -4.33 4.43 -4.39
N ARG A 119 -4.09 5.68 -4.04
CA ARG A 119 -2.74 6.19 -3.83
C ARG A 119 -2.15 5.58 -2.58
N TYR A 120 -0.89 5.15 -2.65
CA TYR A 120 -0.20 4.56 -1.52
C TYR A 120 1.25 5.05 -1.40
N CYS A 121 1.78 4.97 -0.18
CA CYS A 121 3.20 5.07 0.10
C CYS A 121 3.55 3.95 1.08
N GLU A 122 4.51 3.10 0.72
CA GLU A 122 4.86 1.90 1.47
C GLU A 122 6.36 1.87 1.76
N TYR A 123 6.69 1.65 3.01
CA TYR A 123 8.05 1.52 3.52
C TYR A 123 8.24 0.10 4.03
N ASN A 124 9.20 -0.62 3.48
CA ASN A 124 9.49 -2.00 3.85
C ASN A 124 10.90 -2.10 4.43
N LYS A 125 11.03 -2.49 5.68
CA LYS A 125 12.29 -2.81 6.32
C LYS A 125 12.73 -4.21 5.92
N VAL A 126 13.93 -4.34 5.37
CA VAL A 126 14.46 -5.61 4.90
C VAL A 126 15.66 -6.01 5.77
N GLU A 127 15.59 -7.18 6.37
CA GLU A 127 16.66 -7.77 7.18
C GLU A 127 16.78 -9.26 6.86
N ASN A 128 18.01 -9.72 6.63
CA ASN A 128 18.32 -11.15 6.36
C ASN A 128 17.45 -11.78 5.25
N GLY A 129 17.17 -11.02 4.20
CA GLY A 129 16.38 -11.50 3.07
C GLY A 129 14.86 -11.55 3.30
N LYS A 130 14.37 -11.02 4.42
CA LYS A 130 12.95 -10.98 4.78
C LYS A 130 12.49 -9.55 5.07
N ILE A 131 11.19 -9.32 4.88
CA ILE A 131 10.53 -8.09 5.29
C ILE A 131 10.20 -8.24 6.78
N THR A 132 10.75 -7.37 7.62
CA THR A 132 10.54 -7.42 9.08
C THR A 132 9.50 -6.43 9.55
N GLU A 133 9.34 -5.34 8.81
CA GLU A 133 8.39 -4.28 9.14
C GLU A 133 7.89 -3.61 7.87
N THR A 134 6.60 -3.29 7.84
CA THR A 134 6.01 -2.46 6.78
C THR A 134 5.22 -1.32 7.40
N ALA A 135 5.40 -0.11 6.88
CA ALA A 135 4.52 1.02 7.14
C ALA A 135 3.88 1.43 5.82
N MET A 136 2.56 1.39 5.74
CA MET A 136 1.82 1.66 4.51
C MET A 136 0.72 2.71 4.74
N PHE A 137 0.79 3.77 3.96
CA PHE A 137 -0.16 4.86 3.97
C PHE A 137 -1.07 4.78 2.76
N PHE A 138 -2.36 5.04 2.98
CA PHE A 138 -3.38 5.00 1.93
C PHE A 138 -4.17 6.30 1.87
N ASP A 139 -4.47 6.74 0.68
CA ASP A 139 -5.37 7.85 0.44
C ASP A 139 -6.82 7.35 0.33
N ILE A 140 -7.35 6.84 1.47
CA ILE A 140 -8.75 6.39 1.57
C ILE A 140 -9.73 7.54 1.27
N PRO A 141 -9.51 8.77 1.76
CA PRO A 141 -10.35 9.90 1.39
C PRO A 141 -10.51 10.11 -0.12
N HIS A 142 -9.44 9.87 -0.90
CA HIS A 142 -9.52 9.95 -2.35
C HIS A 142 -10.42 8.85 -2.95
N ILE A 143 -10.41 7.63 -2.39
CA ILE A 143 -11.36 6.58 -2.78
C ILE A 143 -12.81 7.03 -2.47
N MET A 144 -13.05 7.62 -1.30
CA MET A 144 -14.37 8.17 -0.94
C MET A 144 -14.82 9.24 -1.94
N MET A 145 -13.94 10.16 -2.31
CA MET A 145 -14.24 11.20 -3.30
C MET A 145 -14.56 10.62 -4.69
N GLN A 146 -13.90 9.55 -5.11
CA GLN A 146 -14.18 8.87 -6.37
C GLN A 146 -15.57 8.22 -6.45
N VAL A 147 -16.22 8.00 -5.30
CA VAL A 147 -17.61 7.52 -5.23
C VAL A 147 -18.61 8.63 -4.83
N GLY A 148 -18.17 9.89 -4.85
CA GLY A 148 -19.01 11.05 -4.55
C GLY A 148 -19.16 11.38 -3.08
N LEU A 149 -18.36 10.77 -2.19
CA LEU A 149 -18.32 11.07 -0.77
C LEU A 149 -17.13 11.99 -0.47
N ASN A 150 -17.38 13.17 0.08
CA ASN A 150 -16.31 14.05 0.54
C ASN A 150 -16.22 14.01 2.07
N PRO A 151 -15.17 13.35 2.64
CA PRO A 151 -15.00 13.25 4.09
C PRO A 151 -14.40 14.51 4.73
N PHE A 152 -13.98 15.48 3.93
CA PHE A 152 -13.36 16.71 4.40
C PHE A 152 -14.33 17.89 4.41
N PRO A 153 -14.07 18.87 5.28
CA PRO A 153 -14.77 20.15 5.18
C PRO A 153 -14.42 20.86 3.87
N PRO A 154 -15.24 21.82 3.41
CA PRO A 154 -14.91 22.61 2.23
C PRO A 154 -13.52 23.20 2.31
N GLN A 155 -12.76 23.11 1.22
CA GLN A 155 -11.42 23.69 1.17
C GLN A 155 -11.51 25.22 1.21
N THR A 156 -10.91 25.80 2.22
CA THR A 156 -10.92 27.27 2.41
C THR A 156 -9.91 28.00 1.53
N GLY A 157 -8.93 27.30 0.99
CA GLY A 157 -7.84 27.85 0.19
C GLY A 157 -7.85 27.47 -1.30
N ALA A 158 -8.88 26.79 -1.78
CA ALA A 158 -8.93 26.27 -3.15
C ALA A 158 -8.78 27.34 -4.25
N HIS A 159 -9.18 28.56 -3.98
CA HIS A 159 -9.03 29.70 -4.89
C HIS A 159 -7.65 30.36 -4.84
N LEU A 160 -6.83 30.05 -3.84
CA LEU A 160 -5.47 30.60 -3.66
C LEU A 160 -4.39 29.67 -4.21
N VAL A 161 -4.71 28.41 -4.38
CA VAL A 161 -3.80 27.38 -4.90
C VAL A 161 -4.35 26.96 -6.25
N GLN A 162 -3.60 27.25 -7.31
CA GLN A 162 -3.94 26.71 -8.62
C GLN A 162 -3.91 25.20 -8.49
N PRO A 163 -5.03 24.48 -8.64
CA PRO A 163 -5.01 23.04 -8.58
C PRO A 163 -4.05 22.55 -9.65
N GLY A 164 -3.14 21.66 -9.27
CA GLY A 164 -2.42 20.86 -10.24
C GLY A 164 -3.41 20.14 -11.17
N PRO A 165 -2.95 19.38 -12.16
CA PRO A 165 -3.87 18.76 -13.11
C PRO A 165 -4.99 18.06 -12.33
N MET A 166 -6.14 18.67 -12.38
CA MET A 166 -7.36 18.15 -11.77
C MET A 166 -7.62 16.82 -12.44
N THR A 167 -7.61 15.75 -11.68
CA THR A 167 -8.31 14.56 -12.11
C THR A 167 -9.79 14.97 -12.19
N HIS A 168 -10.19 15.28 -13.40
CA HIS A 168 -11.55 15.75 -13.65
C HIS A 168 -12.54 14.66 -13.32
N GLU A 169 -13.50 15.08 -12.60
CA GLU A 169 -14.92 14.74 -12.58
C GLU A 169 -15.30 13.38 -13.16
#